data_b9bea6c7b9b6e0dd9d079ab8bdb9df9f
#
_entry.id   b9bea6c7b9b6e0dd9d079ab8bdb9df9f
#
_cell.length_a   1.000
_cell.length_b   1.000
_cell.length_c   1.000
_cell.angle_alpha   90.00
_cell.angle_beta   90.00
_cell.angle_gamma   90.00
#
_symmetry.space_group_name_H-M   'P 1'
#
loop_
_entity.id
_entity.type
_entity.pdbx_description
1 polymer ?
#
loop_
_entity_poly.entity_id
_entity_poly.type
_entity_poly.pdbx_seq_one_letter_code
_entity_poly.pdbx_strand_id
1 'polypeptide(L)' 'MLDANTKKACKNDPSIREIKIRNIEHAIEQAELMIKESKMSQEELIFLKRKITESKLDLEMLYLMKN' A
#
# COMPACT_ATOMS: atom_id res chain seq x y z
N MET A 1 -2.25 5.44 -5.43
CA MET A 1 -1.38 5.05 -6.54
C MET A 1 -0.06 5.80 -6.49
N LEU A 2 1.01 5.18 -6.94
CA LEU A 2 2.31 5.84 -6.96
C LEU A 2 2.36 6.87 -8.09
N ASP A 3 2.82 8.07 -7.78
CA ASP A 3 3.01 9.09 -8.83
C ASP A 3 4.33 8.87 -9.57
N ALA A 4 4.55 9.61 -10.67
CA ALA A 4 5.71 9.42 -11.51
C ALA A 4 7.04 9.70 -10.78
N ASN A 5 7.06 10.70 -9.91
CA ASN A 5 8.27 11.04 -9.15
C ASN A 5 8.61 9.96 -8.13
N THR A 6 7.61 9.44 -7.45
CA THR A 6 7.80 8.35 -6.48
C THR A 6 8.30 7.08 -7.18
N LYS A 7 7.71 6.75 -8.33
CA LYS A 7 8.15 5.59 -9.11
C LYS A 7 9.60 5.73 -9.54
N LYS A 8 10.00 6.91 -10.01
CA LYS A 8 11.36 7.17 -10.44
C LYS A 8 12.35 7.05 -9.28
N ALA A 9 12.01 7.61 -8.13
CA ALA A 9 12.84 7.53 -6.94
C ALA A 9 13.00 6.08 -6.48
N CYS A 10 11.90 5.31 -6.44
CA CYS A 10 11.93 3.90 -6.05
C CYS A 10 12.76 3.05 -7.01
N LYS A 11 12.74 3.37 -8.29
CA LYS A 11 13.51 2.65 -9.29
C LYS A 11 15.00 2.91 -9.16
N ASN A 12 15.39 4.15 -8.86
CA ASN A 12 16.78 4.57 -8.81
C ASN A 12 17.46 4.38 -7.46
N ASP A 13 16.68 4.29 -6.38
CA ASP A 13 17.21 4.19 -5.02
C ASP A 13 16.55 3.03 -4.28
N PRO A 14 17.30 1.91 -4.09
CA PRO A 14 16.77 0.75 -3.36
C PRO A 14 16.32 1.05 -1.93
N SER A 15 16.99 2.00 -1.24
CA SER A 15 16.63 2.37 0.12
C SER A 15 15.26 3.01 0.18
N ILE A 16 14.96 3.91 -0.76
CA ILE A 16 13.64 4.54 -0.85
C ILE A 16 12.57 3.48 -1.14
N ARG A 17 12.87 2.56 -2.04
CA ARG A 17 11.95 1.48 -2.39
C ARG A 17 11.62 0.61 -1.17
N GLU A 18 12.63 0.22 -0.41
CA GLU A 18 12.44 -0.60 0.78
C GLU A 18 11.60 0.10 1.83
N ILE A 19 11.84 1.38 2.07
CA ILE A 19 11.04 2.18 2.99
C ILE A 19 9.60 2.26 2.53
N LYS A 20 9.38 2.47 1.24
CA LYS A 20 8.02 2.56 0.67
C LYS A 20 7.28 1.24 0.80
N ILE A 21 7.94 0.13 0.50
CA ILE A 21 7.36 -1.21 0.65
C ILE A 21 6.92 -1.43 2.10
N ARG A 22 7.79 -1.15 3.06
CA ARG A 22 7.51 -1.32 4.48
C ARG A 22 6.32 -0.46 4.91
N ASN A 23 6.28 0.79 4.46
CA ASN A 23 5.18 1.70 4.79
C ASN A 23 3.84 1.20 4.25
N ILE A 24 3.82 0.70 3.01
CA ILE A 24 2.60 0.18 2.41
C ILE A 24 2.15 -1.11 3.11
N GLU A 25 3.08 -2.00 3.43
CA GLU A 25 2.76 -3.24 4.15
C GLU A 25 2.16 -2.93 5.52
N HIS A 26 2.73 -1.96 6.23
CA HIS A 26 2.22 -1.54 7.53
C HIS A 26 0.82 -0.93 7.40
N ALA A 27 0.59 -0.10 6.39
CA ALA A 27 -0.72 0.51 6.16
C ALA A 27 -1.78 -0.55 5.86
N ILE A 28 -1.45 -1.56 5.07
CA ILE A 28 -2.36 -2.68 4.77
C ILE A 28 -2.70 -3.43 6.04
N GLU A 29 -1.71 -3.74 6.86
CA GLU A 29 -1.89 -4.46 8.11
C GLU A 29 -2.82 -3.70 9.05
N GLN A 30 -2.61 -2.39 9.21
CA GLN A 30 -3.46 -1.55 10.05
C GLN A 30 -4.89 -1.48 9.54
N ALA A 31 -5.06 -1.36 8.23
CA ALA A 31 -6.39 -1.34 7.62
C ALA A 31 -7.13 -2.65 7.83
N GLU A 32 -6.44 -3.78 7.69
CA GLU A 32 -7.03 -5.10 7.91
C GLU A 32 -7.43 -5.30 9.38
N LEU A 33 -6.61 -4.81 10.31
CA LEU A 33 -6.95 -4.84 11.73
C LEU A 33 -8.18 -4.00 12.04
N MET A 34 -8.31 -2.83 11.44
CA MET A 34 -9.49 -1.98 11.61
C MET A 34 -10.75 -2.68 11.14
N ILE A 35 -10.69 -3.38 10.00
CA ILE A 35 -11.83 -4.13 9.48
C ILE A 35 -12.21 -5.24 10.45
N LYS A 36 -11.23 -5.92 11.02
CA LYS A 36 -11.44 -7.05 11.92
C LYS A 36 -12.00 -6.63 13.28
N GLU A 37 -11.50 -5.53 13.84
CA GLU A 37 -11.78 -5.14 15.22
C GLU A 37 -12.87 -4.09 15.38
N SER A 38 -13.10 -3.27 14.36
CA SER A 38 -14.05 -2.16 14.43
C SER A 38 -15.36 -2.50 13.74
N LYS A 39 -16.46 -2.02 14.34
CA LYS A 39 -17.76 -2.11 13.68
C LYS A 39 -17.87 -0.95 12.72
N MET A 40 -17.74 -1.24 11.45
CA MET A 40 -17.82 -0.22 10.40
C MET A 40 -19.14 -0.30 9.67
N SER A 41 -19.61 0.85 9.15
CA SER A 41 -20.72 0.85 8.22
C SER A 41 -20.28 0.16 6.93
N GLN A 42 -21.25 -0.27 6.14
CA GLN A 42 -20.96 -0.95 4.88
C GLN A 42 -20.17 -0.05 3.93
N GLU A 43 -20.47 1.25 3.90
CA GLU A 43 -19.78 2.20 3.06
C GLU A 43 -18.30 2.36 3.47
N GLU A 44 -18.03 2.46 4.76
CA GLU A 44 -16.67 2.54 5.28
C GLU A 44 -15.89 1.27 4.96
N LEU A 45 -16.54 0.12 5.09
CA LEU A 45 -15.93 -1.16 4.79
C LEU A 45 -15.53 -1.26 3.31
N ILE A 46 -16.41 -0.86 2.41
CA ILE A 46 -16.14 -0.83 0.98
C ILE A 46 -14.97 0.09 0.67
N PHE A 47 -14.96 1.27 1.26
CA PHE A 47 -13.88 2.26 1.10
C PHE A 47 -12.53 1.68 1.53
N LEU A 48 -12.48 1.08 2.72
CA LEU A 48 -11.25 0.48 3.25
C LEU A 48 -10.76 -0.69 2.40
N LYS A 49 -11.67 -1.55 1.98
CA LYS A 49 -11.30 -2.68 1.12
C LYS A 49 -10.71 -2.21 -0.20
N ARG A 50 -11.26 -1.13 -0.76
CA ARG A 50 -10.73 -0.54 -1.99
C ARG A 50 -9.32 0.00 -1.77
N LYS A 51 -9.09 0.69 -0.65
CA LYS A 51 -7.77 1.21 -0.28
C LYS A 51 -6.75 0.09 -0.13
N ILE A 52 -7.14 -0.99 0.50
CA ILE A 52 -6.27 -2.16 0.66
C ILE A 52 -5.90 -2.74 -0.71
N THR A 53 -6.87 -2.88 -1.61
CA THR A 53 -6.62 -3.39 -2.95
C THR A 53 -5.64 -2.50 -3.72
N GLU A 54 -5.83 -1.19 -3.67
CA GLU A 54 -4.92 -0.23 -4.32
C GLU A 54 -3.52 -0.32 -3.73
N SER A 55 -3.42 -0.43 -2.40
CA SER A 55 -2.13 -0.56 -1.74
C SER A 55 -1.41 -1.84 -2.12
N LYS A 56 -2.14 -2.94 -2.27
CA LYS A 56 -1.56 -4.21 -2.71
C LYS A 56 -1.04 -4.13 -4.14
N LEU A 57 -1.74 -3.41 -5.01
CA LEU A 57 -1.27 -3.18 -6.38
C LEU A 57 0.00 -2.33 -6.40
N ASP A 58 0.06 -1.30 -5.59
CA ASP A 58 1.26 -0.47 -5.47
C ASP A 58 2.44 -1.29 -4.96
N LEU A 59 2.18 -2.15 -3.97
CA LEU A 59 3.19 -3.04 -3.42
C LEU A 59 3.73 -4.00 -4.48
N GLU A 60 2.85 -4.58 -5.28
CA GLU A 60 3.23 -5.46 -6.38
C GLU A 60 4.13 -4.74 -7.39
N MET A 61 3.79 -3.51 -7.73
CA MET A 61 4.61 -2.69 -8.62
C MET A 61 6.01 -2.47 -8.06
N LEU A 62 6.12 -2.19 -6.76
CA LEU A 62 7.39 -1.99 -6.11
C LEU A 62 8.24 -3.27 -6.08
N TYR A 63 7.62 -4.42 -5.88
CA TYR A 63 8.34 -5.69 -5.95
C TYR A 63 8.86 -5.98 -7.36
N LEU A 64 8.10 -5.62 -8.39
CA LEU A 64 8.54 -5.77 -9.77
C LEU A 64 9.74 -4.89 -10.09
N MET A 65 9.82 -3.71 -9.47
CA MET A 65 10.96 -2.81 -9.64
C MET A 65 12.23 -3.34 -8.97
N LYS A 66 12.09 -4.29 -8.07
CA LYS A 66 13.21 -4.83 -7.31
C LYS A 66 14.16 -5.68 -8.17
N ASN A 67 13.71 -6.11 -9.32
CA ASN A 67 14.52 -6.89 -10.26
C ASN A 67 15.21 -5.98 -11.30
#